data_483c80ce0fd49324c108d15c1e61ebe0
#
_entry.id   483c80ce0fd49324c108d15c1e61ebe0
#
_cell.length_a   1.000
_cell.length_b   1.000
_cell.length_c   1.000
_cell.angle_alpha   90.00
_cell.angle_beta   90.00
_cell.angle_gamma   90.00
#
_symmetry.space_group_name_H-M   'P 1'
#
loop_
_entity.id
_entity.type
_entity.pdbx_description
1 polymer ?
#
loop_
_entity_poly.entity_id
_entity_poly.type
_entity_poly.pdbx_seq_one_letter_code
_entity_poly.pdbx_strand_id
1 'polypeptide(L)'
;QIAPYKPIHKVRIVTAASLFDGHDAAINIMRRIIQSTGVEVIHLGHDRSVEEVVNCAIQEDANAIAMTSYQGGHNEYFKYMFDLLKEKGASHIKIFGGGGGVILPEEIKELMEYGITRIYSPDDGRELGLQGMINDLVQQSDFAVGDVLNVKIEDLSKKEVGSIARVISSAENFPKVAKETLDKIHEKNKNSKTPVLGITGTGGAGKSSLVDELVRRFLIDFPEKTVGLISVDP
;
A
#
# COMPACT_ATOMS: atom_id res chain seq x y z
N GLN A 1 9.41 -10.66 27.36
CA GLN A 1 8.94 -10.53 25.96
C GLN A 1 8.11 -9.26 25.83
N ILE A 2 8.39 -8.46 24.82
CA ILE A 2 7.59 -7.26 24.51
C ILE A 2 6.27 -7.72 23.87
N ALA A 3 5.13 -7.24 24.41
CA ALA A 3 3.83 -7.56 23.84
C ALA A 3 3.63 -6.84 22.47
N PRO A 4 3.01 -7.50 21.49
CA PRO A 4 2.67 -6.84 20.23
C PRO A 4 1.72 -5.67 20.45
N TYR A 5 1.99 -4.55 19.78
CA TYR A 5 1.05 -3.43 19.70
C TYR A 5 -0.19 -3.86 18.91
N LYS A 6 -1.36 -3.42 19.35
CA LYS A 6 -2.62 -3.68 18.67
C LYS A 6 -3.13 -2.36 18.09
N PRO A 7 -3.21 -2.21 16.77
CA PRO A 7 -3.69 -0.98 16.16
C PRO A 7 -5.17 -0.73 16.50
N ILE A 8 -5.51 0.54 16.63
CA ILE A 8 -6.88 1.02 16.87
C ILE A 8 -7.64 1.14 15.55
N HIS A 9 -6.93 1.57 14.50
CA HIS A 9 -7.47 1.72 13.16
C HIS A 9 -7.16 0.51 12.27
N LYS A 10 -7.80 0.42 11.13
CA LYS A 10 -7.44 -0.50 10.04
C LYS A 10 -6.18 0.03 9.36
N VAL A 11 -5.03 -0.47 9.76
CA VAL A 11 -3.73 -0.06 9.23
C VAL A 11 -3.36 -0.95 8.05
N ARG A 12 -2.92 -0.34 6.96
CA ARG A 12 -2.44 -1.00 5.74
C ARG A 12 -1.02 -0.55 5.46
N ILE A 13 -0.11 -1.51 5.25
CA ILE A 13 1.32 -1.25 5.03
C ILE A 13 1.80 -2.00 3.79
N VAL A 14 2.40 -1.26 2.86
CA VAL A 14 3.11 -1.83 1.71
C VAL A 14 4.53 -2.18 2.12
N THR A 15 4.99 -3.39 1.80
CA THR A 15 6.34 -3.85 2.13
C THR A 15 7.07 -4.34 0.89
N ALA A 16 8.36 -4.02 0.76
CA ALA A 16 9.21 -4.50 -0.32
C ALA A 16 10.71 -4.41 0.03
N ALA A 17 11.56 -5.03 -0.77
CA ALA A 17 12.98 -4.73 -0.83
C ALA A 17 13.26 -3.82 -2.04
N SER A 18 14.26 -2.93 -1.89
CA SER A 18 14.59 -1.91 -2.88
C SER A 18 15.11 -2.50 -4.20
N LEU A 19 15.12 -1.67 -5.23
CA LEU A 19 15.61 -2.02 -6.57
C LEU A 19 17.07 -2.54 -6.47
N PHE A 20 17.38 -3.60 -7.21
CA PHE A 20 18.64 -4.33 -7.22
C PHE A 20 19.01 -5.01 -5.89
N ASP A 21 18.07 -5.10 -4.95
CA ASP A 21 18.27 -5.78 -3.68
C ASP A 21 17.51 -7.12 -3.67
N GLY A 22 18.27 -8.21 -3.67
CA GLY A 22 17.73 -9.56 -3.57
C GLY A 22 17.66 -10.11 -2.14
N HIS A 23 17.99 -9.29 -1.13
CA HIS A 23 17.95 -9.70 0.28
C HIS A 23 16.53 -9.61 0.83
N ASP A 24 15.72 -10.62 0.58
CA ASP A 24 14.31 -10.64 0.96
C ASP A 24 14.02 -11.29 2.32
N ALA A 25 14.99 -11.99 2.92
CA ALA A 25 14.77 -12.73 4.17
C ALA A 25 14.30 -11.83 5.31
N ALA A 26 14.93 -10.66 5.49
CA ALA A 26 14.59 -9.73 6.58
C ALA A 26 13.18 -9.17 6.40
N ILE A 27 12.83 -8.68 5.22
CA ILE A 27 11.50 -8.12 4.97
C ILE A 27 10.41 -9.20 5.06
N ASN A 28 10.70 -10.44 4.65
CA ASN A 28 9.79 -11.56 4.77
C ASN A 28 9.48 -11.93 6.23
N ILE A 29 10.46 -11.84 7.12
CA ILE A 29 10.24 -12.04 8.56
C ILE A 29 9.42 -10.87 9.13
N MET A 30 9.85 -9.63 8.87
CA MET A 30 9.20 -8.43 9.40
C MET A 30 7.73 -8.33 8.97
N ARG A 31 7.42 -8.54 7.69
CA ARG A 31 6.03 -8.46 7.20
C ARG A 31 5.10 -9.46 7.88
N ARG A 32 5.60 -10.66 8.20
CA ARG A 32 4.80 -11.68 8.92
C ARG A 32 4.51 -11.26 10.36
N ILE A 33 5.48 -10.64 11.03
CA ILE A 33 5.28 -10.13 12.38
C ILE A 33 4.34 -8.92 12.35
N ILE A 34 4.48 -7.99 11.40
CA ILE A 34 3.55 -6.88 11.19
C ILE A 34 2.13 -7.43 10.98
N GLN A 35 1.97 -8.39 10.09
CA GLN A 35 0.67 -9.02 9.80
C GLN A 35 0.06 -9.70 11.04
N SER A 36 0.87 -10.30 11.89
CA SER A 36 0.41 -10.95 13.13
C SER A 36 -0.15 -9.97 14.17
N THR A 37 0.12 -8.67 14.03
CA THR A 37 -0.47 -7.62 14.88
C THR A 37 -1.88 -7.21 14.45
N GLY A 38 -2.38 -7.74 13.34
CA GLY A 38 -3.68 -7.38 12.75
C GLY A 38 -3.60 -6.31 11.66
N VAL A 39 -2.41 -5.91 11.26
CA VAL A 39 -2.17 -4.98 10.14
C VAL A 39 -2.33 -5.71 8.82
N GLU A 40 -2.99 -5.09 7.86
CA GLU A 40 -3.03 -5.55 6.47
C GLU A 40 -1.68 -5.25 5.79
N VAL A 41 -1.06 -6.26 5.22
CA VAL A 41 0.26 -6.13 4.58
C VAL A 41 0.16 -6.50 3.11
N ILE A 42 0.50 -5.53 2.25
CA ILE A 42 0.68 -5.75 0.83
C ILE A 42 2.18 -5.92 0.56
N HIS A 43 2.59 -7.11 0.15
CA HIS A 43 4.00 -7.43 -0.05
C HIS A 43 4.35 -7.54 -1.54
N LEU A 44 5.18 -6.64 -2.02
CA LEU A 44 5.60 -6.59 -3.43
C LEU A 44 6.80 -7.48 -3.76
N GLY A 45 7.45 -8.06 -2.75
CA GLY A 45 8.67 -8.85 -2.95
C GLY A 45 9.94 -8.01 -2.98
N HIS A 46 10.93 -8.49 -3.69
CA HIS A 46 12.24 -7.85 -3.83
C HIS A 46 12.37 -7.14 -5.19
N ASP A 47 13.46 -6.37 -5.35
CA ASP A 47 13.83 -5.72 -6.60
C ASP A 47 12.74 -4.78 -7.12
N ARG A 48 12.26 -3.89 -6.24
CA ARG A 48 11.16 -2.97 -6.55
C ARG A 48 11.63 -1.53 -6.74
N SER A 49 11.18 -0.93 -7.84
CA SER A 49 11.39 0.48 -8.09
C SER A 49 10.56 1.36 -7.15
N VAL A 50 10.98 2.61 -6.96
CA VAL A 50 10.22 3.59 -6.18
C VAL A 50 8.83 3.78 -6.73
N GLU A 51 8.68 3.85 -8.06
CA GLU A 51 7.39 4.05 -8.72
C GLU A 51 6.41 2.90 -8.47
N GLU A 52 6.87 1.66 -8.54
CA GLU A 52 6.04 0.48 -8.24
C GLU A 52 5.51 0.54 -6.81
N VAL A 53 6.39 0.85 -5.85
CA VAL A 53 6.04 0.90 -4.42
C VAL A 53 5.08 2.05 -4.12
N VAL A 54 5.37 3.25 -4.62
CA VAL A 54 4.53 4.44 -4.42
C VAL A 54 3.17 4.28 -5.09
N ASN A 55 3.13 3.79 -6.32
CA ASN A 55 1.87 3.55 -7.02
C ASN A 55 1.01 2.52 -6.27
N CYS A 56 1.61 1.43 -5.79
CA CYS A 56 0.91 0.45 -4.98
C CYS A 56 0.36 1.09 -3.69
N ALA A 57 1.17 1.87 -2.97
CA ALA A 57 0.75 2.49 -1.72
C ALA A 57 -0.43 3.47 -1.92
N ILE A 58 -0.48 4.19 -3.04
CA ILE A 58 -1.59 5.06 -3.40
C ILE A 58 -2.83 4.25 -3.81
N GLN A 59 -2.65 3.20 -4.60
CA GLN A 59 -3.74 2.30 -5.04
C GLN A 59 -4.43 1.60 -3.86
N GLU A 60 -3.65 1.25 -2.85
CA GLU A 60 -4.11 0.57 -1.65
C GLU A 60 -4.55 1.55 -0.54
N ASP A 61 -4.43 2.86 -0.76
CA ASP A 61 -4.67 3.91 0.25
C ASP A 61 -3.95 3.58 1.58
N ALA A 62 -2.67 3.23 1.48
CA ALA A 62 -1.89 2.70 2.59
C ALA A 62 -1.56 3.78 3.63
N ASN A 63 -1.40 3.35 4.90
CA ASN A 63 -0.88 4.20 5.96
C ASN A 63 0.64 4.39 5.84
N ALA A 64 1.35 3.35 5.40
CA ALA A 64 2.80 3.37 5.37
C ALA A 64 3.41 2.46 4.30
N ILE A 65 4.67 2.76 4.00
CA ILE A 65 5.59 1.92 3.23
C ILE A 65 6.71 1.49 4.17
N ALA A 66 7.04 0.21 4.20
CA ALA A 66 8.17 -0.34 4.94
C ALA A 66 9.13 -1.08 4.01
N MET A 67 10.35 -0.57 3.89
CA MET A 67 11.33 -1.05 2.92
C MET A 67 12.59 -1.59 3.58
N THR A 68 13.19 -2.60 2.96
CA THR A 68 14.58 -2.96 3.24
C THR A 68 15.47 -2.53 2.07
N SER A 69 16.69 -2.08 2.38
CA SER A 69 17.71 -1.74 1.40
C SER A 69 19.09 -2.11 1.93
N TYR A 70 19.66 -3.20 1.42
CA TYR A 70 20.98 -3.71 1.79
C TYR A 70 22.06 -3.42 0.74
N GLN A 71 21.79 -2.45 -0.15
CA GLN A 71 22.70 -2.05 -1.21
C GLN A 71 22.93 -0.53 -1.20
N GLY A 72 23.93 -0.06 -1.95
CA GLY A 72 24.14 1.37 -2.20
C GLY A 72 22.97 2.03 -2.95
N GLY A 73 22.88 3.36 -2.90
CA GLY A 73 21.80 4.13 -3.55
C GLY A 73 20.53 4.28 -2.70
N HIS A 74 20.58 3.87 -1.43
CA HIS A 74 19.43 3.99 -0.52
C HIS A 74 19.04 5.45 -0.24
N ASN A 75 20.00 6.37 -0.19
CA ASN A 75 19.71 7.80 0.02
C ASN A 75 18.83 8.36 -1.09
N GLU A 76 19.23 8.15 -2.35
CA GLU A 76 18.47 8.59 -3.53
C GLU A 76 17.12 7.86 -3.60
N TYR A 77 17.10 6.57 -3.28
CA TYR A 77 15.90 5.76 -3.32
C TYR A 77 14.83 6.29 -2.35
N PHE A 78 15.18 6.52 -1.08
CA PHE A 78 14.24 7.01 -0.07
C PHE A 78 13.83 8.46 -0.31
N LYS A 79 14.76 9.34 -0.71
CA LYS A 79 14.44 10.74 -1.03
C LYS A 79 13.50 10.83 -2.22
N TYR A 80 13.77 10.07 -3.28
CA TYR A 80 12.88 10.01 -4.45
C TYR A 80 11.48 9.48 -4.08
N MET A 81 11.40 8.49 -3.21
CA MET A 81 10.11 7.97 -2.71
C MET A 81 9.31 9.04 -1.98
N PHE A 82 9.96 9.82 -1.11
CA PHE A 82 9.34 10.91 -0.39
C PHE A 82 8.83 12.01 -1.35
N ASP A 83 9.66 12.42 -2.30
CA ASP A 83 9.32 13.45 -3.27
C ASP A 83 8.18 13.00 -4.18
N LEU A 84 8.19 11.75 -4.64
CA LEU A 84 7.14 11.19 -5.49
C LEU A 84 5.80 11.07 -4.76
N LEU A 85 5.79 10.68 -3.49
CA LEU A 85 4.57 10.71 -2.65
C LEU A 85 4.02 12.13 -2.53
N LYS A 86 4.88 13.11 -2.32
CA LYS A 86 4.50 14.52 -2.23
C LYS A 86 3.95 15.03 -3.57
N GLU A 87 4.61 14.75 -4.67
CA GLU A 87 4.17 15.11 -6.03
C GLU A 87 2.78 14.54 -6.34
N LYS A 88 2.54 13.29 -5.95
CA LYS A 88 1.25 12.59 -6.16
C LYS A 88 0.19 12.91 -5.10
N GLY A 89 0.42 13.88 -4.19
CA GLY A 89 -0.54 14.30 -3.17
C GLY A 89 -0.75 13.27 -2.04
N ALA A 90 0.17 12.33 -1.87
CA ALA A 90 0.09 11.23 -0.90
C ALA A 90 1.07 11.40 0.29
N SER A 91 1.38 12.65 0.68
CA SER A 91 2.33 12.97 1.76
C SER A 91 1.93 12.44 3.14
N HIS A 92 0.72 11.95 3.31
CA HIS A 92 0.26 11.32 4.56
C HIS A 92 0.85 9.92 4.76
N ILE A 93 1.28 9.26 3.67
CA ILE A 93 1.86 7.91 3.73
C ILE A 93 3.24 7.99 4.39
N LYS A 94 3.41 7.25 5.48
CA LYS A 94 4.67 7.20 6.23
C LYS A 94 5.68 6.31 5.54
N ILE A 95 6.97 6.66 5.64
CA ILE A 95 8.05 5.87 5.06
C ILE A 95 8.93 5.34 6.18
N PHE A 96 9.07 4.03 6.24
CA PHE A 96 9.98 3.32 7.15
C PHE A 96 10.99 2.53 6.34
N GLY A 97 12.22 2.49 6.85
CA GLY A 97 13.28 1.76 6.18
C GLY A 97 14.23 1.06 7.16
N GLY A 98 15.04 0.17 6.62
CA GLY A 98 16.14 -0.45 7.29
C GLY A 98 17.05 -1.16 6.28
N GLY A 99 18.32 -1.32 6.62
CA GLY A 99 19.31 -1.93 5.72
C GLY A 99 20.50 -2.52 6.51
N GLY A 100 20.25 -2.87 7.77
CA GLY A 100 21.32 -3.32 8.66
C GLY A 100 22.43 -2.27 8.78
N GLY A 101 23.68 -2.69 8.71
CA GLY A 101 24.83 -1.79 8.78
C GLY A 101 25.20 -1.11 7.46
N VAL A 102 24.41 -1.27 6.40
CA VAL A 102 24.69 -0.65 5.09
C VAL A 102 24.34 0.83 5.11
N ILE A 103 23.27 1.22 5.82
CA ILE A 103 22.87 2.62 5.99
C ILE A 103 23.60 3.18 7.22
N LEU A 104 24.49 4.15 6.99
CA LEU A 104 25.32 4.73 8.05
C LEU A 104 24.50 5.66 8.97
N PRO A 105 24.92 5.86 10.23
CA PRO A 105 24.19 6.73 11.17
C PRO A 105 23.96 8.16 10.66
N GLU A 106 24.95 8.72 9.95
CA GLU A 106 24.84 10.06 9.34
C GLU A 106 23.80 10.09 8.22
N GLU A 107 23.72 9.04 7.42
CA GLU A 107 22.72 8.88 6.35
C GLU A 107 21.32 8.69 6.93
N ILE A 108 21.19 7.92 8.02
CA ILE A 108 19.91 7.79 8.75
C ILE A 108 19.41 9.16 9.21
N LYS A 109 20.31 9.95 9.81
CA LYS A 109 19.97 11.30 10.27
C LYS A 109 19.54 12.19 9.09
N GLU A 110 20.30 12.19 8.01
CA GLU A 110 20.00 12.95 6.80
C GLU A 110 18.63 12.58 6.21
N LEU A 111 18.33 11.28 6.10
CA LEU A 111 17.06 10.79 5.58
C LEU A 111 15.87 11.20 6.46
N MET A 112 16.03 11.10 7.79
CA MET A 112 14.97 11.52 8.72
C MET A 112 14.76 13.03 8.70
N GLU A 113 15.82 13.83 8.59
CA GLU A 113 15.73 15.28 8.41
C GLU A 113 15.10 15.67 7.08
N TYR A 114 15.27 14.85 6.02
CA TYR A 114 14.63 15.04 4.72
C TYR A 114 13.11 14.82 4.76
N GLY A 115 12.64 13.96 5.67
CA GLY A 115 11.20 13.69 5.84
C GLY A 115 10.83 12.21 5.90
N ILE A 116 11.82 11.31 5.82
CA ILE A 116 11.57 9.88 6.04
C ILE A 116 11.19 9.67 7.50
N THR A 117 10.11 8.94 7.75
CA THR A 117 9.53 8.79 9.10
C THR A 117 10.52 8.14 10.06
N ARG A 118 11.11 7.00 9.67
CA ARG A 118 12.16 6.35 10.45
C ARG A 118 12.96 5.36 9.60
N ILE A 119 14.28 5.36 9.82
CA ILE A 119 15.19 4.32 9.35
C ILE A 119 15.72 3.59 10.60
N TYR A 120 15.46 2.29 10.68
CA TYR A 120 15.93 1.45 11.79
C TYR A 120 17.37 1.02 11.58
N SER A 121 18.20 1.33 12.56
CA SER A 121 19.59 0.93 12.65
C SER A 121 19.76 -0.45 13.30
N PRO A 122 20.95 -1.08 13.22
CA PRO A 122 21.25 -2.25 14.02
C PRO A 122 21.18 -2.00 15.52
N ASP A 123 21.45 -0.77 15.97
CA ASP A 123 21.37 -0.40 17.40
C ASP A 123 19.91 -0.36 17.87
N ASP A 124 18.99 0.16 17.05
CA ASP A 124 17.55 0.05 17.32
C ASP A 124 17.14 -1.42 17.51
N GLY A 125 17.70 -2.32 16.68
CA GLY A 125 17.46 -3.75 16.79
C GLY A 125 17.96 -4.38 18.09
N ARG A 126 19.10 -3.89 18.63
CA ARG A 126 19.64 -4.35 19.91
C ARG A 126 18.84 -3.80 21.09
N GLU A 127 18.43 -2.54 21.03
CA GLU A 127 17.73 -1.84 22.11
C GLU A 127 16.25 -2.25 22.18
N LEU A 128 15.53 -2.15 21.08
CA LEU A 128 14.09 -2.39 21.00
C LEU A 128 13.75 -3.87 20.74
N GLY A 129 14.68 -4.61 20.20
CA GLY A 129 14.40 -5.91 19.62
C GLY A 129 13.47 -5.84 18.42
N LEU A 130 13.29 -6.96 17.73
CA LEU A 130 12.47 -7.01 16.51
C LEU A 130 10.99 -6.62 16.78
N GLN A 131 10.42 -7.14 17.88
CA GLN A 131 9.03 -6.81 18.22
C GLN A 131 8.87 -5.34 18.60
N GLY A 132 9.84 -4.73 19.27
CA GLY A 132 9.80 -3.31 19.64
C GLY A 132 9.89 -2.40 18.43
N MET A 133 10.73 -2.69 17.44
CA MET A 133 10.79 -1.96 16.18
C MET A 133 9.46 -2.04 15.42
N ILE A 134 8.86 -3.23 15.38
CA ILE A 134 7.55 -3.41 14.72
C ILE A 134 6.44 -2.66 15.46
N ASN A 135 6.44 -2.68 16.79
CA ASN A 135 5.48 -1.91 17.58
C ASN A 135 5.58 -0.42 17.29
N ASP A 136 6.80 0.13 17.23
CA ASP A 136 7.05 1.53 16.90
C ASP A 136 6.53 1.87 15.50
N LEU A 137 6.84 1.03 14.50
CA LEU A 137 6.38 1.20 13.13
C LEU A 137 4.84 1.19 13.05
N VAL A 138 4.20 0.21 13.65
CA VAL A 138 2.73 0.06 13.62
C VAL A 138 2.07 1.22 14.37
N GLN A 139 2.59 1.62 15.51
CA GLN A 139 2.06 2.74 16.30
C GLN A 139 2.14 4.06 15.54
N GLN A 140 3.23 4.33 14.84
CA GLN A 140 3.37 5.54 14.02
C GLN A 140 2.49 5.50 12.76
N SER A 141 2.07 4.33 12.33
CA SER A 141 1.18 4.10 11.18
C SER A 141 -0.31 4.04 11.59
N ASP A 142 -0.62 4.03 12.89
CA ASP A 142 -1.97 3.83 13.40
C ASP A 142 -2.76 5.16 13.42
N PHE A 143 -3.20 5.57 12.27
CA PHE A 143 -4.09 6.71 12.08
C PHE A 143 -5.21 6.36 11.10
N ALA A 144 -6.33 7.07 11.23
CA ALA A 144 -7.49 6.85 10.38
C ALA A 144 -7.20 7.25 8.93
N VAL A 145 -7.64 6.41 7.98
CA VAL A 145 -7.60 6.69 6.55
C VAL A 145 -9.02 6.55 6.01
N GLY A 146 -9.54 7.62 5.39
CA GLY A 146 -10.91 7.67 4.87
C GLY A 146 -11.96 8.20 5.86
N ASP A 147 -11.59 8.63 7.06
CA ASP A 147 -12.44 9.29 8.06
C ASP A 147 -12.89 10.70 7.63
N VAL A 148 -12.17 11.30 6.68
CA VAL A 148 -12.55 12.53 5.97
C VAL A 148 -12.51 12.25 4.47
N LEU A 149 -13.64 12.52 3.79
CA LEU A 149 -13.80 12.23 2.37
C LEU A 149 -14.02 13.53 1.57
N ASN A 150 -12.94 14.11 1.06
CA ASN A 150 -12.94 15.31 0.21
C ASN A 150 -12.73 14.96 -1.27
N VAL A 151 -13.44 13.94 -1.77
CA VAL A 151 -13.30 13.44 -3.13
C VAL A 151 -14.41 14.02 -4.01
N LYS A 152 -14.03 14.57 -5.17
CA LYS A 152 -14.98 15.06 -6.17
C LYS A 152 -15.43 13.92 -7.09
N ILE A 153 -16.70 13.90 -7.44
CA ILE A 153 -17.25 12.89 -8.36
C ILE A 153 -16.57 12.94 -9.75
N GLU A 154 -16.11 14.12 -10.15
CA GLU A 154 -15.37 14.32 -11.40
C GLU A 154 -14.04 13.56 -11.43
N ASP A 155 -13.33 13.50 -10.30
CA ASP A 155 -12.06 12.79 -10.19
C ASP A 155 -12.25 11.27 -10.31
N LEU A 156 -13.34 10.76 -9.73
CA LEU A 156 -13.74 9.36 -9.93
C LEU A 156 -14.07 9.06 -11.40
N SER A 157 -14.71 10.00 -12.08
CA SER A 157 -15.04 9.86 -13.50
C SER A 157 -13.80 9.90 -14.39
N LYS A 158 -12.75 10.60 -13.97
CA LYS A 158 -11.43 10.62 -14.62
C LYS A 158 -10.58 9.41 -14.24
N LYS A 159 -11.09 8.52 -13.37
CA LYS A 159 -10.40 7.34 -12.86
C LYS A 159 -9.12 7.71 -12.08
N GLU A 160 -9.18 8.82 -11.33
CA GLU A 160 -8.09 9.21 -10.44
C GLU A 160 -7.96 8.16 -9.33
N VAL A 161 -6.83 7.47 -9.31
CA VAL A 161 -6.62 6.23 -8.56
C VAL A 161 -6.69 6.46 -7.05
N GLY A 162 -6.03 7.51 -6.54
CA GLY A 162 -6.04 7.84 -5.11
C GLY A 162 -7.44 8.21 -4.61
N SER A 163 -8.24 8.92 -5.43
CA SER A 163 -9.62 9.25 -5.10
C SER A 163 -10.50 8.00 -5.04
N ILE A 164 -10.32 7.06 -5.97
CA ILE A 164 -11.06 5.79 -5.95
C ILE A 164 -10.68 4.99 -4.69
N ALA A 165 -9.38 4.84 -4.42
CA ALA A 165 -8.87 4.13 -3.26
C ALA A 165 -9.42 4.75 -1.95
N ARG A 166 -9.41 6.09 -1.83
CA ARG A 166 -9.94 6.81 -0.67
C ARG A 166 -11.44 6.59 -0.47
N VAL A 167 -12.24 6.57 -1.54
CA VAL A 167 -13.68 6.27 -1.45
C VAL A 167 -13.91 4.84 -0.96
N ILE A 168 -13.13 3.87 -1.45
CA ILE A 168 -13.21 2.47 -1.03
C ILE A 168 -12.85 2.36 0.46
N SER A 169 -11.73 2.93 0.89
CA SER A 169 -11.32 2.93 2.32
C SER A 169 -12.36 3.58 3.21
N SER A 170 -12.94 4.71 2.78
CA SER A 170 -14.01 5.40 3.53
C SER A 170 -15.29 4.56 3.59
N ALA A 171 -15.68 3.92 2.49
CA ALA A 171 -16.86 3.06 2.45
C ALA A 171 -16.72 1.84 3.38
N GLU A 172 -15.52 1.25 3.45
CA GLU A 172 -15.22 0.11 4.29
C GLU A 172 -15.14 0.47 5.78
N ASN A 173 -14.39 1.51 6.11
CA ASN A 173 -14.05 1.83 7.49
C ASN A 173 -14.97 2.87 8.13
N PHE A 174 -15.52 3.79 7.33
CA PHE A 174 -16.34 4.92 7.77
C PHE A 174 -17.62 5.06 6.91
N PRO A 175 -18.51 4.06 6.88
CA PRO A 175 -19.67 4.04 5.97
C PRO A 175 -20.61 5.24 6.14
N LYS A 176 -20.66 5.85 7.33
CA LYS A 176 -21.46 7.06 7.55
C LYS A 176 -20.86 8.28 6.82
N VAL A 177 -19.52 8.38 6.77
CA VAL A 177 -18.80 9.44 6.06
C VAL A 177 -18.95 9.25 4.55
N ALA A 178 -18.82 8.02 4.07
CA ALA A 178 -18.91 7.70 2.64
C ALA A 178 -20.31 7.82 2.07
N LYS A 179 -21.36 7.76 2.90
CA LYS A 179 -22.76 7.61 2.47
C LYS A 179 -23.17 8.63 1.40
N GLU A 180 -22.95 9.92 1.64
CA GLU A 180 -23.36 10.99 0.68
C GLU A 180 -22.66 10.82 -0.68
N THR A 181 -21.37 10.48 -0.67
CA THR A 181 -20.61 10.25 -1.90
C THR A 181 -21.10 9.00 -2.62
N LEU A 182 -21.37 7.91 -1.89
CA LEU A 182 -21.93 6.68 -2.48
C LEU A 182 -23.31 6.89 -3.05
N ASP A 183 -24.18 7.65 -2.39
CA ASP A 183 -25.51 7.99 -2.89
C ASP A 183 -25.42 8.78 -4.22
N LYS A 184 -24.50 9.75 -4.32
CA LYS A 184 -24.23 10.49 -5.57
C LYS A 184 -23.69 9.58 -6.68
N ILE A 185 -22.78 8.66 -6.36
CA ILE A 185 -22.24 7.67 -7.31
C ILE A 185 -23.36 6.76 -7.79
N HIS A 186 -24.21 6.29 -6.90
CA HIS A 186 -25.33 5.43 -7.22
C HIS A 186 -26.34 6.14 -8.15
N GLU A 187 -26.74 7.36 -7.82
CA GLU A 187 -27.67 8.13 -8.66
C GLU A 187 -27.09 8.41 -10.05
N LYS A 188 -25.81 8.76 -10.15
CA LYS A 188 -25.12 8.97 -11.43
C LYS A 188 -25.12 7.71 -12.30
N ASN A 189 -25.02 6.54 -11.69
CA ASN A 189 -24.92 5.26 -12.40
C ASN A 189 -26.25 4.48 -12.47
N LYS A 190 -27.34 5.04 -11.99
CA LYS A 190 -28.66 4.40 -11.91
C LYS A 190 -29.17 3.82 -13.25
N ASN A 191 -28.82 4.47 -14.34
CA ASN A 191 -29.20 4.05 -15.69
C ASN A 191 -28.03 3.37 -16.45
N SER A 192 -26.96 3.01 -15.76
CA SER A 192 -25.85 2.32 -16.39
C SER A 192 -26.30 0.96 -16.94
N LYS A 193 -25.89 0.70 -18.18
CA LYS A 193 -26.08 -0.60 -18.85
C LYS A 193 -24.78 -1.40 -18.94
N THR A 194 -23.80 -1.08 -18.08
CA THR A 194 -22.53 -1.81 -18.02
C THR A 194 -22.79 -3.28 -17.71
N PRO A 195 -22.41 -4.19 -18.61
CA PRO A 195 -22.63 -5.62 -18.36
C PRO A 195 -21.74 -6.12 -17.21
N VAL A 196 -22.26 -7.05 -16.42
CA VAL A 196 -21.53 -7.73 -15.35
C VAL A 196 -21.45 -9.21 -15.71
N LEU A 197 -20.23 -9.72 -15.81
CA LEU A 197 -19.96 -11.14 -16.03
C LEU A 197 -19.45 -11.77 -14.74
N GLY A 198 -20.19 -12.73 -14.19
CA GLY A 198 -19.76 -13.53 -13.05
C GLY A 198 -19.12 -14.84 -13.52
N ILE A 199 -17.93 -15.17 -13.00
CA ILE A 199 -17.22 -16.43 -13.28
C ILE A 199 -17.09 -17.19 -11.97
N THR A 200 -17.66 -18.38 -11.92
CA THR A 200 -17.62 -19.26 -10.76
C THR A 200 -17.21 -20.68 -11.17
N GLY A 201 -16.81 -21.49 -10.21
CA GLY A 201 -16.42 -22.88 -10.42
C GLY A 201 -15.59 -23.42 -9.26
N THR A 202 -15.38 -24.73 -9.25
CA THR A 202 -14.60 -25.43 -8.22
C THR A 202 -13.12 -25.06 -8.23
N GLY A 203 -12.41 -25.37 -7.14
CA GLY A 203 -10.96 -25.26 -7.08
C GLY A 203 -10.28 -26.02 -8.23
N GLY A 204 -9.24 -25.44 -8.84
CA GLY A 204 -8.50 -26.06 -9.93
C GLY A 204 -9.18 -26.04 -11.31
N ALA A 205 -10.40 -25.50 -11.44
CA ALA A 205 -11.14 -25.43 -12.71
C ALA A 205 -10.59 -24.44 -13.75
N GLY A 206 -9.50 -23.73 -13.44
CA GLY A 206 -8.87 -22.78 -14.37
C GLY A 206 -9.53 -21.40 -14.43
N LYS A 207 -10.38 -21.04 -13.45
CA LYS A 207 -11.09 -19.74 -13.43
C LYS A 207 -10.15 -18.55 -13.59
N SER A 208 -9.09 -18.50 -12.80
CA SER A 208 -8.14 -17.37 -12.81
C SER A 208 -7.44 -17.23 -14.15
N SER A 209 -7.02 -18.35 -14.74
CA SER A 209 -6.39 -18.38 -16.07
C SER A 209 -7.36 -17.94 -17.16
N LEU A 210 -8.64 -18.36 -17.06
CA LEU A 210 -9.69 -17.91 -17.99
C LEU A 210 -9.94 -16.41 -17.87
N VAL A 211 -10.04 -15.89 -16.65
CA VAL A 211 -10.25 -14.45 -16.41
C VAL A 211 -9.10 -13.64 -16.98
N ASP A 212 -7.86 -14.03 -16.69
CA ASP A 212 -6.65 -13.37 -17.18
C ASP A 212 -6.65 -13.29 -18.72
N GLU A 213 -6.89 -14.40 -19.38
CA GLU A 213 -6.92 -14.46 -20.85
C GLU A 213 -8.09 -13.68 -21.46
N LEU A 214 -9.28 -13.71 -20.85
CA LEU A 214 -10.42 -12.93 -21.31
C LEU A 214 -10.17 -11.43 -21.19
N VAL A 215 -9.65 -10.98 -20.05
CA VAL A 215 -9.33 -9.56 -19.83
C VAL A 215 -8.23 -9.10 -20.78
N ARG A 216 -7.17 -9.89 -20.93
CA ARG A 216 -6.09 -9.60 -21.87
C ARG A 216 -6.58 -9.43 -23.30
N ARG A 217 -7.37 -10.37 -23.81
CA ARG A 217 -7.95 -10.29 -25.16
C ARG A 217 -8.90 -9.11 -25.32
N PHE A 218 -9.77 -8.92 -24.33
CA PHE A 218 -10.73 -7.80 -24.35
C PHE A 218 -10.00 -6.45 -24.46
N LEU A 219 -8.94 -6.23 -23.70
CA LEU A 219 -8.17 -4.99 -23.71
C LEU A 219 -7.35 -4.80 -24.99
N ILE A 220 -6.95 -5.90 -25.66
CA ILE A 220 -6.31 -5.84 -27.00
C ILE A 220 -7.31 -5.43 -28.06
N ASP A 221 -8.50 -6.03 -28.04
CA ASP A 221 -9.54 -5.78 -29.06
C ASP A 221 -10.26 -4.43 -28.84
N PHE A 222 -10.34 -3.97 -27.58
CA PHE A 222 -11.05 -2.74 -27.19
C PHE A 222 -10.17 -1.85 -26.28
N PRO A 223 -9.09 -1.26 -26.81
CA PRO A 223 -8.11 -0.51 -26.02
C PRO A 223 -8.68 0.75 -25.35
N GLU A 224 -9.79 1.28 -25.84
CA GLU A 224 -10.49 2.45 -25.27
C GLU A 224 -11.44 2.06 -24.11
N LYS A 225 -11.70 0.77 -23.91
CA LYS A 225 -12.58 0.30 -22.83
C LYS A 225 -11.84 0.10 -21.53
N THR A 226 -12.60 0.06 -20.45
CA THR A 226 -12.11 -0.24 -19.11
C THR A 226 -12.84 -1.47 -18.57
N VAL A 227 -12.10 -2.34 -17.92
CA VAL A 227 -12.64 -3.51 -17.22
C VAL A 227 -12.43 -3.30 -15.71
N GLY A 228 -13.51 -3.37 -14.93
CA GLY A 228 -13.44 -3.49 -13.49
C GLY A 228 -13.45 -4.97 -13.11
N LEU A 229 -12.40 -5.42 -12.42
CA LEU A 229 -12.29 -6.79 -11.93
C LEU A 229 -12.45 -6.82 -10.41
N ILE A 230 -13.40 -7.61 -9.92
CA ILE A 230 -13.59 -7.85 -8.50
C ILE A 230 -13.31 -9.34 -8.24
N SER A 231 -12.23 -9.63 -7.53
CA SER A 231 -11.89 -10.98 -7.11
C SER A 231 -12.47 -11.23 -5.72
N VAL A 232 -13.23 -12.30 -5.59
CA VAL A 232 -13.73 -12.79 -4.29
C VAL A 232 -13.00 -14.08 -3.98
N ASP A 233 -12.09 -14.01 -3.02
CA ASP A 233 -11.35 -15.18 -2.53
C ASP A 233 -11.93 -15.56 -1.16
N PRO A 234 -12.43 -16.80 -1.00
CA PRO A 234 -13.08 -17.26 0.23
C PRO A 234 -12.08 -17.54 1.36
#